data_58833dd46c8101723d6c3d7056effa10
#
_entry.id   58833dd46c8101723d6c3d7056effa10
#
_cell.length_a   1.000
_cell.length_b   1.000
_cell.length_c   1.000
_cell.angle_alpha   90.00
_cell.angle_beta   90.00
_cell.angle_gamma   90.00
#
_symmetry.space_group_name_H-M   'P 1'
#
loop_
_entity.id
_entity.type
_entity.pdbx_description
1 polymer ?
#
loop_
_entity_poly.entity_id
_entity_poly.type
_entity_poly.pdbx_seq_one_letter_code
_entity_poly.pdbx_strand_id
1 'polypeptide(L)'
;TQNRMTVKKLYTGGKVIDAKDADFHDPIQELLLRAALLCSDATISGDNEIDDPTETALVRLGETNGFDEDVVRNRWPRLTEIPFDSDRKMMSTVHKLEGGFLMVTKGAVDVLLERSIIMPEERKNIEQVNEQFSNEGLRVLAFACRRVDSTAVSLADENGLNFLGLIAMMDPPREESKAAVAECIRAGIRPIMITGDHKITAAAIAREIGILRDGTEAVEGAVIDGMSDEELQDFVPKVSVYARVSPEHKIRIVRAWQQRGNLVAMTGDGVNDAPALKQADIGVAMGITGTEVAKDAAGMVLADDNFATIVKAVKNGRNVYANIKRAVQFLLSGNTAGILTVLYASLMGLPVPFSAVHLLFINLLTDSLPAIALGLEPHTDEVMREKPRPRNEGILTKPFLLSVGMEGLVIAAATITAFYLGLSYGGAAAGQTMAFSTLCLSRLFHGFSCKSQHPVLLTRKFW
;
A
#
# COMPACT_ATOMS: atom_id res chain seq x y z
N THR A 1 4.31 -5.46 -5.10
CA THR A 1 4.21 -6.47 -6.18
C THR A 1 3.69 -7.80 -5.64
N GLN A 2 3.34 -8.73 -6.52
CA GLN A 2 2.86 -10.05 -6.13
C GLN A 2 4.00 -11.01 -5.76
N ASN A 3 5.24 -10.59 -5.98
CA ASN A 3 6.45 -11.41 -5.89
C ASN A 3 6.37 -12.62 -6.83
N ARG A 4 5.82 -12.44 -8.02
CA ARG A 4 5.53 -13.48 -9.00
C ARG A 4 5.60 -12.92 -10.41
N MET A 5 6.62 -13.33 -11.16
CA MET A 5 6.73 -12.94 -12.56
C MET A 5 5.53 -13.44 -13.38
N THR A 6 5.03 -12.61 -14.25
CA THR A 6 3.87 -12.90 -15.11
C THR A 6 4.14 -12.39 -16.51
N VAL A 7 3.91 -13.22 -17.53
CA VAL A 7 4.00 -12.80 -18.92
C VAL A 7 2.89 -11.81 -19.25
N LYS A 8 3.24 -10.68 -19.84
CA LYS A 8 2.32 -9.60 -20.22
C LYS A 8 2.15 -9.46 -21.71
N LYS A 9 3.26 -9.57 -22.46
CA LYS A 9 3.27 -9.37 -23.91
C LYS A 9 4.16 -10.39 -24.61
N LEU A 10 3.80 -10.67 -25.84
CA LEU A 10 4.56 -11.50 -26.76
C LEU A 10 4.86 -10.70 -28.03
N TYR A 11 5.99 -10.99 -28.68
CA TYR A 11 6.25 -10.55 -30.04
C TYR A 11 6.63 -11.76 -30.86
N THR A 12 5.85 -12.08 -31.88
CA THR A 12 6.12 -13.17 -32.83
C THR A 12 5.38 -12.92 -34.13
N GLY A 13 5.90 -13.45 -35.24
CA GLY A 13 5.29 -13.22 -36.56
C GLY A 13 5.20 -11.75 -36.96
N GLY A 14 6.08 -10.88 -36.45
CA GLY A 14 6.07 -9.44 -36.73
C GLY A 14 5.01 -8.64 -35.96
N LYS A 15 4.33 -9.23 -34.99
CA LYS A 15 3.22 -8.61 -34.24
C LYS A 15 3.48 -8.63 -32.74
N VAL A 16 3.10 -7.54 -32.08
CA VAL A 16 2.98 -7.46 -30.61
C VAL A 16 1.61 -7.95 -30.20
N ILE A 17 1.52 -8.84 -29.23
CA ILE A 17 0.31 -9.50 -28.75
C ILE A 17 0.30 -9.43 -27.23
N ASP A 18 -0.79 -8.97 -26.62
CA ASP A 18 -0.99 -9.10 -25.18
C ASP A 18 -1.16 -10.57 -24.80
N ALA A 19 -0.53 -11.03 -23.72
CA ALA A 19 -0.57 -12.43 -23.31
C ALA A 19 -1.99 -13.00 -23.10
N LYS A 20 -2.95 -12.15 -22.70
CA LYS A 20 -4.36 -12.51 -22.54
C LYS A 20 -5.11 -12.72 -23.87
N ASP A 21 -4.61 -12.13 -24.96
CA ASP A 21 -5.21 -12.17 -26.29
C ASP A 21 -4.43 -13.11 -27.22
N ALA A 22 -3.42 -13.83 -26.69
CA ALA A 22 -2.61 -14.78 -27.43
C ALA A 22 -3.46 -16.02 -27.84
N ASP A 23 -3.34 -16.41 -29.10
CA ASP A 23 -3.96 -17.62 -29.63
C ASP A 23 -2.88 -18.68 -29.95
N PHE A 24 -2.65 -19.59 -29.02
CA PHE A 24 -1.68 -20.66 -29.19
C PHE A 24 -2.16 -21.83 -30.07
N HIS A 25 -3.30 -21.70 -30.76
CA HIS A 25 -3.66 -22.54 -31.90
C HIS A 25 -3.02 -22.03 -33.19
N ASP A 26 -2.54 -20.78 -33.22
CA ASP A 26 -1.69 -20.27 -34.29
C ASP A 26 -0.31 -20.96 -34.23
N PRO A 27 0.13 -21.65 -35.29
CA PRO A 27 1.40 -22.40 -35.29
C PRO A 27 2.64 -21.57 -34.93
N ILE A 28 2.64 -20.25 -35.22
CA ILE A 28 3.76 -19.36 -34.93
C ILE A 28 3.82 -19.08 -33.43
N GLN A 29 2.68 -18.77 -32.80
CA GLN A 29 2.61 -18.52 -31.38
C GLN A 29 2.82 -19.81 -30.57
N GLU A 30 2.28 -20.93 -31.05
CA GLU A 30 2.49 -22.25 -30.45
C GLU A 30 3.98 -22.61 -30.43
N LEU A 31 4.72 -22.36 -31.52
CA LEU A 31 6.13 -22.66 -31.61
C LEU A 31 6.95 -21.85 -30.59
N LEU A 32 6.62 -20.56 -30.39
CA LEU A 32 7.25 -19.72 -29.39
C LEU A 32 6.99 -20.24 -27.98
N LEU A 33 5.74 -20.61 -27.66
CA LEU A 33 5.38 -21.17 -26.36
C LEU A 33 6.08 -22.50 -26.10
N ARG A 34 6.10 -23.40 -27.09
CA ARG A 34 6.83 -24.67 -26.99
C ARG A 34 8.31 -24.45 -26.75
N ALA A 35 8.94 -23.53 -27.46
CA ALA A 35 10.33 -23.18 -27.25
C ALA A 35 10.58 -22.69 -25.81
N ALA A 36 9.67 -21.88 -25.27
CA ALA A 36 9.77 -21.41 -23.91
C ALA A 36 9.65 -22.54 -22.89
N LEU A 37 8.74 -23.50 -23.08
CA LEU A 37 8.57 -24.66 -22.18
C LEU A 37 9.75 -25.64 -22.27
N LEU A 38 10.28 -25.89 -23.47
CA LEU A 38 11.37 -26.82 -23.70
C LEU A 38 12.73 -26.30 -23.19
N CYS A 39 12.96 -24.98 -23.29
CA CYS A 39 14.17 -24.32 -22.82
C CYS A 39 13.99 -23.70 -21.42
N SER A 40 13.30 -24.40 -20.52
CA SER A 40 13.07 -24.00 -19.14
C SER A 40 13.30 -25.19 -18.20
N ASP A 41 13.87 -24.93 -17.01
CA ASP A 41 14.14 -25.93 -15.98
C ASP A 41 13.07 -25.92 -14.88
N ALA A 42 12.30 -24.84 -14.77
CA ALA A 42 11.25 -24.70 -13.79
C ALA A 42 10.15 -25.76 -13.96
N THR A 43 9.61 -26.21 -12.83
CA THR A 43 8.46 -27.12 -12.74
C THR A 43 7.42 -26.53 -11.78
N ILE A 44 6.15 -26.75 -12.10
CA ILE A 44 5.05 -26.32 -11.24
C ILE A 44 4.33 -27.56 -10.70
N SER A 45 4.35 -27.74 -9.37
CA SER A 45 3.61 -28.79 -8.69
C SER A 45 2.59 -28.15 -7.72
N GLY A 46 1.40 -27.86 -8.21
CA GLY A 46 0.37 -27.16 -7.46
C GLY A 46 0.77 -25.73 -7.11
N ASP A 47 0.77 -25.37 -5.80
CA ASP A 47 1.19 -24.03 -5.33
C ASP A 47 2.71 -23.91 -5.06
N ASN A 48 3.48 -24.99 -5.20
CA ASN A 48 4.93 -24.97 -5.02
C ASN A 48 5.61 -24.69 -6.36
N GLU A 49 6.24 -23.53 -6.43
CA GLU A 49 7.10 -23.10 -7.53
C GLU A 49 8.56 -23.40 -7.13
N ILE A 50 9.21 -24.23 -7.91
CA ILE A 50 10.63 -24.55 -7.73
C ILE A 50 11.36 -23.94 -8.93
N ASP A 51 12.34 -23.08 -8.68
CA ASP A 51 13.29 -22.46 -9.60
C ASP A 51 13.07 -20.95 -9.88
N ASP A 52 13.79 -20.42 -10.86
CA ASP A 52 13.81 -18.99 -11.22
C ASP A 52 12.38 -18.49 -11.56
N PRO A 53 11.91 -17.43 -10.90
CA PRO A 53 10.58 -16.84 -11.17
C PRO A 53 10.33 -16.51 -12.64
N THR A 54 11.38 -16.22 -13.40
CA THR A 54 11.32 -15.93 -14.85
C THR A 54 10.92 -17.17 -15.62
N GLU A 55 11.50 -18.33 -15.30
CA GLU A 55 11.16 -19.61 -15.94
C GLU A 55 9.79 -20.12 -15.52
N THR A 56 9.46 -19.99 -14.24
CA THR A 56 8.14 -20.33 -13.72
C THR A 56 7.03 -19.55 -14.45
N ALA A 57 7.28 -18.27 -14.81
CA ALA A 57 6.33 -17.48 -15.59
C ALA A 57 6.06 -18.07 -16.99
N LEU A 58 7.07 -18.66 -17.62
CA LEU A 58 6.95 -19.32 -18.93
C LEU A 58 6.12 -20.60 -18.85
N VAL A 59 6.39 -21.43 -17.85
CA VAL A 59 5.66 -22.68 -17.61
C VAL A 59 4.18 -22.37 -17.32
N ARG A 60 3.89 -21.38 -16.48
CA ARG A 60 2.55 -20.95 -16.17
C ARG A 60 1.78 -20.40 -17.37
N LEU A 61 2.45 -19.70 -18.28
CA LEU A 61 1.85 -19.29 -19.54
C LEU A 61 1.36 -20.51 -20.31
N GLY A 62 2.12 -21.60 -20.33
CA GLY A 62 1.76 -22.87 -20.93
C GLY A 62 0.51 -23.47 -20.27
N GLU A 63 0.56 -23.70 -18.96
CA GLU A 63 -0.53 -24.30 -18.20
C GLU A 63 -1.86 -23.53 -18.37
N THR A 64 -1.81 -22.20 -18.26
CA THR A 64 -3.00 -21.33 -18.39
C THR A 64 -3.66 -21.47 -19.76
N ASN A 65 -2.87 -21.84 -20.79
CA ASN A 65 -3.33 -22.01 -22.16
C ASN A 65 -3.49 -23.49 -22.58
N GLY A 66 -3.50 -24.41 -21.61
CA GLY A 66 -3.79 -25.83 -21.84
C GLY A 66 -2.57 -26.63 -22.34
N PHE A 67 -1.35 -26.11 -22.23
CA PHE A 67 -0.11 -26.81 -22.53
C PHE A 67 0.51 -27.31 -21.22
N ASP A 68 0.32 -28.58 -20.94
CA ASP A 68 0.98 -29.27 -19.82
C ASP A 68 2.46 -29.44 -20.15
N GLU A 69 3.32 -28.94 -19.25
CA GLU A 69 4.78 -28.97 -19.44
C GLU A 69 5.34 -30.38 -19.53
N ASP A 70 4.80 -31.31 -18.72
CA ASP A 70 5.24 -32.69 -18.67
C ASP A 70 4.86 -33.41 -19.99
N VAL A 71 3.68 -33.14 -20.53
CA VAL A 71 3.26 -33.67 -21.83
C VAL A 71 4.16 -33.16 -22.95
N VAL A 72 4.46 -31.85 -22.95
CA VAL A 72 5.34 -31.23 -23.95
C VAL A 72 6.76 -31.80 -23.84
N ARG A 73 7.34 -31.86 -22.63
CA ARG A 73 8.70 -32.36 -22.41
C ARG A 73 8.81 -33.86 -22.70
N ASN A 74 7.82 -34.66 -22.37
CA ASN A 74 7.80 -36.09 -22.69
C ASN A 74 7.70 -36.36 -24.20
N ARG A 75 6.97 -35.51 -24.95
CA ARG A 75 6.87 -35.63 -26.42
C ARG A 75 8.16 -35.23 -27.13
N TRP A 76 8.89 -34.26 -26.61
CA TRP A 76 10.18 -33.76 -27.11
C TRP A 76 11.24 -33.80 -26.00
N PRO A 77 11.74 -34.99 -25.65
CA PRO A 77 12.67 -35.12 -24.53
C PRO A 77 13.94 -34.34 -24.76
N ARG A 78 14.44 -33.67 -23.72
CA ARG A 78 15.74 -33.01 -23.72
C ARG A 78 16.82 -34.08 -23.74
N LEU A 79 17.71 -34.00 -24.71
CA LEU A 79 18.81 -34.96 -24.92
C LEU A 79 20.14 -34.43 -24.39
N THR A 80 20.37 -33.12 -24.58
CA THR A 80 21.54 -32.41 -24.06
C THR A 80 21.23 -30.93 -23.96
N GLU A 81 22.07 -30.20 -23.24
CA GLU A 81 21.96 -28.78 -23.06
C GLU A 81 23.31 -28.08 -23.03
N ILE A 82 23.31 -26.79 -23.32
CA ILE A 82 24.35 -25.84 -22.98
C ILE A 82 23.75 -24.94 -21.91
N PRO A 83 24.15 -25.10 -20.63
CA PRO A 83 23.49 -24.41 -19.50
C PRO A 83 23.66 -22.91 -19.60
N PHE A 84 22.83 -22.19 -18.85
CA PHE A 84 22.87 -20.73 -18.76
C PHE A 84 24.24 -20.26 -18.25
N ASP A 85 24.78 -19.27 -18.89
CA ASP A 85 25.99 -18.60 -18.47
C ASP A 85 25.78 -17.08 -18.47
N SER A 86 26.17 -16.41 -17.40
CA SER A 86 25.91 -14.97 -17.18
C SER A 86 26.72 -14.08 -18.14
N ASP A 87 27.87 -14.50 -18.58
CA ASP A 87 28.70 -13.74 -19.52
C ASP A 87 28.15 -13.88 -20.95
N ARG A 88 27.64 -15.07 -21.25
CA ARG A 88 27.01 -15.43 -22.52
C ARG A 88 25.56 -14.95 -22.61
N LYS A 89 24.87 -14.81 -21.45
CA LYS A 89 23.46 -14.38 -21.28
C LYS A 89 22.46 -15.23 -22.09
N MET A 90 22.73 -16.51 -22.28
CA MET A 90 21.88 -17.43 -23.05
C MET A 90 22.02 -18.86 -22.57
N MET A 91 21.05 -19.69 -22.93
CA MET A 91 20.96 -21.12 -22.67
C MET A 91 20.40 -21.82 -23.90
N SER A 92 20.88 -23.04 -24.19
CA SER A 92 20.38 -23.86 -25.30
C SER A 92 20.07 -25.27 -24.86
N THR A 93 18.96 -25.82 -25.36
CA THR A 93 18.54 -27.20 -25.11
C THR A 93 18.31 -27.92 -26.43
N VAL A 94 18.65 -29.21 -26.51
CA VAL A 94 18.48 -30.02 -27.72
C VAL A 94 17.44 -31.09 -27.49
N HIS A 95 16.49 -31.16 -28.39
CA HIS A 95 15.36 -32.06 -28.34
C HIS A 95 15.24 -32.95 -29.56
N LYS A 96 14.67 -34.15 -29.35
CA LYS A 96 14.43 -35.08 -30.45
C LYS A 96 13.21 -34.63 -31.25
N LEU A 97 13.36 -34.53 -32.58
CA LEU A 97 12.28 -34.23 -33.50
C LEU A 97 12.14 -35.38 -34.52
N GLU A 98 10.99 -35.53 -35.17
CA GLU A 98 10.83 -36.44 -36.28
C GLU A 98 11.79 -36.01 -37.44
N GLY A 99 12.77 -36.84 -37.73
CA GLY A 99 13.75 -36.58 -38.79
C GLY A 99 14.96 -35.71 -38.41
N GLY A 100 15.32 -35.62 -37.12
CA GLY A 100 16.51 -34.90 -36.66
C GLY A 100 16.42 -34.39 -35.23
N PHE A 101 17.17 -33.33 -34.96
CA PHE A 101 17.21 -32.71 -33.64
C PHE A 101 16.91 -31.21 -33.77
N LEU A 102 16.24 -30.63 -32.76
CA LEU A 102 15.97 -29.23 -32.67
C LEU A 102 16.73 -28.66 -31.46
N MET A 103 17.57 -27.70 -31.69
CA MET A 103 18.17 -26.89 -30.66
C MET A 103 17.28 -25.64 -30.45
N VAL A 104 16.85 -25.41 -29.22
CA VAL A 104 16.12 -24.24 -28.80
C VAL A 104 17.01 -23.41 -27.90
N THR A 105 17.05 -22.12 -28.15
CA THR A 105 17.91 -21.19 -27.42
C THR A 105 17.06 -20.05 -26.85
N LYS A 106 17.23 -19.74 -25.54
CA LYS A 106 16.68 -18.54 -24.90
C LYS A 106 17.81 -17.65 -24.39
N GLY A 107 17.59 -16.35 -24.37
CA GLY A 107 18.59 -15.43 -23.85
C GLY A 107 18.22 -13.96 -23.96
N ALA A 108 19.22 -13.12 -23.72
CA ALA A 108 19.09 -11.68 -23.88
C ALA A 108 18.88 -11.31 -25.36
N VAL A 109 18.04 -10.30 -25.59
CA VAL A 109 17.60 -9.92 -26.94
C VAL A 109 18.79 -9.53 -27.83
N ASP A 110 19.68 -8.69 -27.30
CA ASP A 110 20.91 -8.24 -27.98
C ASP A 110 21.77 -9.41 -28.47
N VAL A 111 21.97 -10.37 -27.59
CA VAL A 111 22.83 -11.56 -27.90
C VAL A 111 22.18 -12.48 -28.92
N LEU A 112 20.90 -12.78 -28.80
CA LEU A 112 20.21 -13.66 -29.75
C LEU A 112 20.08 -13.03 -31.14
N LEU A 113 19.88 -11.71 -31.22
CA LEU A 113 19.82 -10.99 -32.50
C LEU A 113 21.16 -11.05 -33.27
N GLU A 114 22.30 -10.99 -32.57
CA GLU A 114 23.61 -11.13 -33.19
C GLU A 114 23.87 -12.52 -33.76
N ARG A 115 23.26 -13.55 -33.13
CA ARG A 115 23.45 -14.96 -33.48
C ARG A 115 22.37 -15.53 -34.40
N SER A 116 21.37 -14.73 -34.71
CA SER A 116 20.22 -15.14 -35.54
C SER A 116 20.34 -14.66 -36.99
N ILE A 117 19.81 -15.46 -37.91
CA ILE A 117 19.66 -15.08 -39.31
C ILE A 117 18.42 -14.24 -39.48
N ILE A 118 18.60 -12.93 -39.51
CA ILE A 118 17.47 -11.96 -39.55
C ILE A 118 17.79 -10.88 -40.57
N MET A 119 16.78 -10.43 -41.32
CA MET A 119 16.93 -9.31 -42.24
C MET A 119 17.11 -7.99 -41.50
N PRO A 120 17.89 -7.03 -42.02
CA PRO A 120 18.19 -5.77 -41.31
C PRO A 120 16.92 -4.98 -40.89
N GLU A 121 15.89 -4.98 -41.72
CA GLU A 121 14.60 -4.31 -41.40
C GLU A 121 13.85 -4.97 -40.25
N GLU A 122 13.82 -6.30 -40.26
CA GLU A 122 13.21 -7.09 -39.19
C GLU A 122 13.98 -6.94 -37.87
N ARG A 123 15.29 -6.95 -37.91
CA ARG A 123 16.15 -6.69 -36.74
C ARG A 123 15.84 -5.34 -36.11
N LYS A 124 15.73 -4.29 -36.93
CA LYS A 124 15.38 -2.94 -36.44
C LYS A 124 14.01 -2.91 -35.77
N ASN A 125 13.05 -3.62 -36.33
CA ASN A 125 11.70 -3.69 -35.74
C ASN A 125 11.73 -4.42 -34.38
N ILE A 126 12.46 -5.53 -34.28
CA ILE A 126 12.61 -6.28 -33.01
C ILE A 126 13.31 -5.41 -31.95
N GLU A 127 14.35 -4.68 -32.31
CA GLU A 127 15.06 -3.75 -31.41
C GLU A 127 14.12 -2.65 -30.91
N GLN A 128 13.28 -2.07 -31.76
CA GLN A 128 12.27 -1.07 -31.37
C GLN A 128 11.22 -1.65 -30.41
N VAL A 129 10.73 -2.86 -30.67
CA VAL A 129 9.77 -3.53 -29.79
C VAL A 129 10.40 -3.86 -28.44
N ASN A 130 11.66 -4.32 -28.43
CA ASN A 130 12.40 -4.55 -27.20
C ASN A 130 12.59 -3.25 -26.38
N GLU A 131 12.90 -2.15 -27.04
CA GLU A 131 13.01 -0.84 -26.41
C GLU A 131 11.65 -0.40 -25.84
N GLN A 132 10.56 -0.59 -26.59
CA GLN A 132 9.21 -0.32 -26.11
C GLN A 132 8.88 -1.15 -24.86
N PHE A 133 9.11 -2.46 -24.88
CA PHE A 133 8.86 -3.33 -23.74
C PHE A 133 9.71 -2.96 -22.53
N SER A 134 10.97 -2.61 -22.75
CA SER A 134 11.87 -2.13 -21.70
C SER A 134 11.39 -0.81 -21.09
N ASN A 135 10.87 0.12 -21.90
CA ASN A 135 10.32 1.38 -21.45
C ASN A 135 8.99 1.20 -20.68
N GLU A 136 8.27 0.11 -20.91
CA GLU A 136 7.12 -0.32 -20.12
C GLU A 136 7.52 -1.04 -18.81
N GLY A 137 8.83 -1.21 -18.57
CA GLY A 137 9.36 -1.88 -17.38
C GLY A 137 9.29 -3.40 -17.43
N LEU A 138 9.09 -3.97 -18.62
CA LEU A 138 9.02 -5.41 -18.80
C LEU A 138 10.43 -6.02 -18.93
N ARG A 139 10.64 -7.17 -18.32
CA ARG A 139 11.79 -8.04 -18.55
C ARG A 139 11.54 -8.84 -19.81
N VAL A 140 12.45 -8.75 -20.79
CA VAL A 140 12.30 -9.37 -22.09
C VAL A 140 13.27 -10.53 -22.26
N LEU A 141 12.74 -11.69 -22.68
CA LEU A 141 13.50 -12.84 -23.13
C LEU A 141 13.27 -13.07 -24.61
N ALA A 142 14.36 -13.32 -25.35
CA ALA A 142 14.32 -13.74 -26.74
C ALA A 142 14.41 -15.26 -26.87
N PHE A 143 13.75 -15.80 -27.88
CA PHE A 143 13.76 -17.21 -28.23
C PHE A 143 14.12 -17.40 -29.68
N ALA A 144 14.96 -18.41 -29.95
CA ALA A 144 15.35 -18.81 -31.28
C ALA A 144 15.52 -20.33 -31.36
N CYS A 145 15.54 -20.89 -32.55
CA CYS A 145 15.77 -22.31 -32.72
C CYS A 145 16.63 -22.59 -33.96
N ARG A 146 17.22 -23.80 -34.01
CA ARG A 146 17.97 -24.29 -35.17
C ARG A 146 17.86 -25.81 -35.25
N ARG A 147 17.74 -26.36 -36.46
CA ARG A 147 17.91 -27.80 -36.66
C ARG A 147 19.41 -28.15 -36.61
N VAL A 148 19.72 -29.20 -35.89
CA VAL A 148 21.10 -29.74 -35.76
C VAL A 148 21.11 -31.21 -36.12
N ASP A 149 22.26 -31.68 -36.63
CA ASP A 149 22.40 -33.05 -37.12
C ASP A 149 22.89 -34.03 -36.04
N SER A 150 23.31 -33.47 -34.88
CA SER A 150 23.90 -34.27 -33.80
C SER A 150 23.40 -33.71 -32.42
N THR A 151 23.39 -34.58 -31.42
CA THR A 151 23.20 -34.20 -30.03
C THR A 151 24.45 -33.62 -29.37
N ALA A 152 25.61 -33.82 -29.97
CA ALA A 152 26.89 -33.27 -29.49
C ALA A 152 27.02 -31.81 -29.97
N VAL A 153 26.32 -30.90 -29.32
CA VAL A 153 26.34 -29.46 -29.62
C VAL A 153 27.44 -28.76 -28.83
N SER A 154 27.99 -27.73 -29.43
CA SER A 154 29.03 -26.86 -28.86
C SER A 154 28.61 -25.39 -28.91
N LEU A 155 29.37 -24.50 -28.30
CA LEU A 155 29.13 -23.04 -28.36
C LEU A 155 29.12 -22.48 -29.79
N ALA A 156 29.77 -23.16 -30.75
CA ALA A 156 29.77 -22.76 -32.15
C ALA A 156 28.41 -22.98 -32.83
N ASP A 157 27.61 -23.93 -32.33
CA ASP A 157 26.29 -24.25 -32.86
C ASP A 157 25.24 -23.22 -32.49
N GLU A 158 25.49 -22.39 -31.45
CA GLU A 158 24.64 -21.28 -31.04
C GLU A 158 24.72 -20.07 -32.00
N ASN A 159 24.97 -20.29 -33.26
CA ASN A 159 25.00 -19.30 -34.34
C ASN A 159 24.11 -19.77 -35.51
N GLY A 160 23.66 -18.81 -36.30
CA GLY A 160 22.77 -19.13 -37.43
C GLY A 160 21.41 -19.61 -36.97
N LEU A 161 20.90 -19.03 -35.90
CA LEU A 161 19.61 -19.35 -35.30
C LEU A 161 18.46 -18.71 -36.09
N ASN A 162 17.31 -19.36 -36.12
CA ASN A 162 16.06 -18.79 -36.60
C ASN A 162 15.33 -18.14 -35.40
N PHE A 163 15.14 -16.85 -35.46
CA PHE A 163 14.46 -16.08 -34.41
C PHE A 163 12.97 -16.46 -34.36
N LEU A 164 12.44 -16.73 -33.16
CA LEU A 164 11.06 -17.11 -32.96
C LEU A 164 10.20 -15.95 -32.40
N GLY A 165 10.78 -15.18 -31.49
CA GLY A 165 10.03 -14.09 -30.87
C GLY A 165 10.61 -13.62 -29.53
N LEU A 166 9.87 -12.70 -28.91
CA LEU A 166 10.12 -12.17 -27.58
C LEU A 166 8.98 -12.52 -26.64
N ILE A 167 9.32 -12.82 -25.41
CA ILE A 167 8.36 -12.94 -24.30
C ILE A 167 8.72 -11.88 -23.26
N ALA A 168 7.78 -11.00 -22.98
CA ALA A 168 7.94 -9.88 -22.05
C ALA A 168 7.10 -10.09 -20.79
N MET A 169 7.71 -9.97 -19.63
CA MET A 169 7.11 -10.28 -18.33
C MET A 169 7.46 -9.25 -17.28
N MET A 170 6.65 -9.14 -16.24
CA MET A 170 6.91 -8.32 -15.06
C MET A 170 6.31 -8.99 -13.82
N ASP A 171 6.75 -8.54 -12.64
CA ASP A 171 6.06 -8.81 -11.39
C ASP A 171 4.94 -7.75 -11.22
N PRO A 172 3.66 -8.12 -11.43
CA PRO A 172 2.60 -7.14 -11.41
C PRO A 172 2.34 -6.62 -9.99
N PRO A 173 1.89 -5.38 -9.87
CA PRO A 173 1.40 -4.88 -8.59
C PRO A 173 0.16 -5.68 -8.15
N ARG A 174 -0.04 -5.79 -6.84
CA ARG A 174 -1.28 -6.37 -6.29
C ARG A 174 -2.46 -5.46 -6.64
N GLU A 175 -3.60 -6.01 -7.01
CA GLU A 175 -4.78 -5.23 -7.38
C GLU A 175 -5.26 -4.33 -6.25
N GLU A 176 -5.22 -4.83 -5.01
CA GLU A 176 -5.58 -4.07 -3.82
C GLU A 176 -4.69 -2.85 -3.60
N SER A 177 -3.44 -2.89 -4.06
CA SER A 177 -2.50 -1.78 -3.90
C SER A 177 -2.95 -0.53 -4.64
N LYS A 178 -3.53 -0.65 -5.83
CA LYS A 178 -4.07 0.46 -6.59
C LYS A 178 -5.23 1.15 -5.86
N ALA A 179 -6.15 0.36 -5.33
CA ALA A 179 -7.28 0.88 -4.55
C ALA A 179 -6.80 1.56 -3.26
N ALA A 180 -5.83 0.95 -2.56
CA ALA A 180 -5.24 1.47 -1.33
C ALA A 180 -4.48 2.78 -1.56
N VAL A 181 -3.69 2.89 -2.64
CA VAL A 181 -3.02 4.13 -3.04
C VAL A 181 -4.04 5.24 -3.30
N ALA A 182 -5.12 4.94 -4.03
CA ALA A 182 -6.18 5.92 -4.29
C ALA A 182 -6.88 6.39 -3.01
N GLU A 183 -7.06 5.49 -2.02
CA GLU A 183 -7.62 5.83 -0.71
C GLU A 183 -6.66 6.69 0.10
N CYS A 184 -5.36 6.38 0.13
CA CYS A 184 -4.33 7.22 0.75
C CYS A 184 -4.40 8.66 0.24
N ILE A 185 -4.46 8.82 -1.08
CA ILE A 185 -4.47 10.14 -1.72
C ILE A 185 -5.74 10.93 -1.37
N ARG A 186 -6.91 10.27 -1.37
CA ARG A 186 -8.16 10.89 -0.92
C ARG A 186 -8.09 11.33 0.54
N ALA A 187 -7.39 10.56 1.37
CA ALA A 187 -7.16 10.84 2.78
C ALA A 187 -6.08 11.91 3.04
N GLY A 188 -5.52 12.52 1.95
CA GLY A 188 -4.45 13.51 2.04
C GLY A 188 -3.09 12.92 2.41
N ILE A 189 -2.92 11.60 2.32
CA ILE A 189 -1.65 10.90 2.54
C ILE A 189 -0.95 10.77 1.20
N ARG A 190 0.32 11.14 1.15
CA ARG A 190 1.14 11.04 -0.05
C ARG A 190 1.93 9.72 -0.05
N PRO A 191 1.58 8.74 -0.88
CA PRO A 191 2.40 7.56 -1.06
C PRO A 191 3.65 7.89 -1.89
N ILE A 192 4.79 7.33 -1.49
CA ILE A 192 6.08 7.48 -2.16
C ILE A 192 6.65 6.08 -2.34
N MET A 193 7.16 5.78 -3.53
CA MET A 193 7.83 4.52 -3.82
C MET A 193 9.33 4.69 -3.67
N ILE A 194 9.95 3.81 -2.87
CA ILE A 194 11.40 3.73 -2.69
C ILE A 194 11.80 2.28 -2.97
N THR A 195 12.62 2.03 -4.00
CA THR A 195 12.96 0.69 -4.45
C THR A 195 14.43 0.57 -4.86
N GLY A 196 14.96 -0.65 -4.78
CA GLY A 196 16.24 -1.03 -5.39
C GLY A 196 16.17 -1.25 -6.90
N ASP A 197 14.98 -1.35 -7.47
CA ASP A 197 14.75 -1.62 -8.88
C ASP A 197 15.23 -0.49 -9.79
N HIS A 198 15.32 -0.81 -11.08
CA HIS A 198 15.64 0.17 -12.12
C HIS A 198 14.55 1.22 -12.25
N LYS A 199 14.95 2.48 -12.52
CA LYS A 199 14.06 3.64 -12.62
C LYS A 199 12.87 3.41 -13.58
N ILE A 200 13.10 2.79 -14.74
CA ILE A 200 12.06 2.56 -15.74
C ILE A 200 10.98 1.63 -15.20
N THR A 201 11.37 0.50 -14.61
CA THR A 201 10.46 -0.48 -13.99
C THR A 201 9.69 0.15 -12.84
N ALA A 202 10.38 0.83 -11.94
CA ALA A 202 9.76 1.51 -10.80
C ALA A 202 8.74 2.58 -11.25
N ALA A 203 9.07 3.37 -12.27
CA ALA A 203 8.18 4.37 -12.81
C ALA A 203 6.94 3.76 -13.49
N ALA A 204 7.09 2.65 -14.22
CA ALA A 204 5.97 1.94 -14.84
C ALA A 204 4.98 1.41 -13.79
N ILE A 205 5.48 0.70 -12.77
CA ILE A 205 4.66 0.19 -11.67
C ILE A 205 3.99 1.35 -10.92
N ALA A 206 4.73 2.42 -10.61
CA ALA A 206 4.21 3.56 -9.88
C ALA A 206 3.11 4.32 -10.65
N ARG A 207 3.18 4.38 -12.00
CA ARG A 207 2.09 4.92 -12.84
C ARG A 207 0.86 4.03 -12.78
N GLU A 208 1.04 2.72 -12.92
CA GLU A 208 -0.05 1.75 -12.91
C GLU A 208 -0.87 1.80 -11.61
N ILE A 209 -0.20 1.90 -10.45
CA ILE A 209 -0.88 1.98 -9.14
C ILE A 209 -1.25 3.42 -8.74
N GLY A 210 -0.85 4.44 -9.51
CA GLY A 210 -1.24 5.82 -9.29
C GLY A 210 -0.37 6.62 -8.31
N ILE A 211 0.82 6.16 -7.96
CA ILE A 211 1.82 6.90 -7.16
C ILE A 211 2.48 7.98 -8.00
N LEU A 212 2.97 7.64 -9.21
CA LEU A 212 3.56 8.59 -10.14
C LEU A 212 2.47 9.26 -10.96
N ARG A 213 2.36 10.58 -10.84
CA ARG A 213 1.33 11.41 -11.48
C ARG A 213 1.97 12.60 -12.19
N ASP A 214 1.17 13.27 -13.01
CA ASP A 214 1.57 14.54 -13.63
C ASP A 214 2.04 15.54 -12.57
N GLY A 215 3.18 16.17 -12.85
CA GLY A 215 3.81 17.11 -11.91
C GLY A 215 4.71 16.48 -10.84
N THR A 216 4.91 15.14 -10.85
CA THR A 216 5.89 14.46 -10.01
C THR A 216 6.87 13.63 -10.84
N GLU A 217 8.06 13.39 -10.28
CA GLU A 217 9.16 12.76 -11.00
C GLU A 217 9.55 11.42 -10.38
N ALA A 218 10.18 10.58 -11.21
CA ALA A 218 10.93 9.41 -10.79
C ALA A 218 12.43 9.70 -10.92
N VAL A 219 13.21 9.47 -9.87
CA VAL A 219 14.66 9.73 -9.85
C VAL A 219 15.44 8.51 -9.37
N GLU A 220 16.72 8.46 -9.68
CA GLU A 220 17.64 7.47 -9.11
C GLU A 220 18.28 7.99 -7.82
N GLY A 221 18.62 7.09 -6.90
CA GLY A 221 19.24 7.41 -5.62
C GLY A 221 20.51 8.26 -5.75
N ALA A 222 21.31 8.06 -6.78
CA ALA A 222 22.51 8.83 -7.07
C ALA A 222 22.27 10.36 -7.19
N VAL A 223 21.07 10.79 -7.53
CA VAL A 223 20.71 12.22 -7.57
C VAL A 223 20.75 12.83 -6.17
N ILE A 224 20.52 12.03 -5.13
CA ILE A 224 20.49 12.49 -3.73
C ILE A 224 21.93 12.64 -3.15
N ASP A 225 22.90 11.92 -3.70
CA ASP A 225 24.28 11.89 -3.17
C ASP A 225 24.94 13.28 -3.17
N GLY A 226 24.65 14.09 -4.20
CA GLY A 226 25.22 15.44 -4.33
C GLY A 226 24.43 16.55 -3.63
N MET A 227 23.31 16.25 -2.96
CA MET A 227 22.46 17.23 -2.32
C MET A 227 22.77 17.41 -0.84
N SER A 228 22.75 18.65 -0.36
CA SER A 228 22.69 18.92 1.08
C SER A 228 21.32 18.52 1.66
N ASP A 229 21.22 18.47 2.99
CA ASP A 229 19.96 18.10 3.62
C ASP A 229 18.88 19.18 3.41
N GLU A 230 19.27 20.45 3.31
CA GLU A 230 18.37 21.57 2.98
C GLU A 230 17.86 21.49 1.54
N GLU A 231 18.76 21.22 0.57
CA GLU A 231 18.39 21.03 -0.83
C GLU A 231 17.45 19.83 -1.00
N LEU A 232 17.71 18.74 -0.26
CA LEU A 232 16.86 17.56 -0.29
C LEU A 232 15.45 17.85 0.25
N GLN A 233 15.31 18.67 1.30
CA GLN A 233 13.99 19.09 1.80
C GLN A 233 13.16 19.81 0.74
N ASP A 234 13.76 20.64 -0.10
CA ASP A 234 13.06 21.36 -1.17
C ASP A 234 12.84 20.49 -2.40
N PHE A 235 13.57 19.40 -2.53
CA PHE A 235 13.50 18.47 -3.63
C PHE A 235 12.44 17.37 -3.43
N VAL A 236 12.31 16.80 -2.23
CA VAL A 236 11.39 15.66 -1.98
C VAL A 236 9.93 15.89 -2.37
N PRO A 237 9.35 17.13 -2.33
CA PRO A 237 7.99 17.33 -2.80
C PRO A 237 7.78 17.12 -4.30
N LYS A 238 8.84 17.21 -5.10
CA LYS A 238 8.77 17.05 -6.56
C LYS A 238 8.83 15.58 -6.98
N VAL A 239 9.31 14.71 -6.08
CA VAL A 239 9.59 13.30 -6.38
C VAL A 239 8.56 12.39 -5.71
N SER A 240 8.06 11.42 -6.47
CA SER A 240 7.18 10.34 -5.95
C SER A 240 7.80 8.95 -6.05
N VAL A 241 8.88 8.79 -6.83
CA VAL A 241 9.54 7.50 -7.03
C VAL A 241 11.05 7.66 -6.92
N TYR A 242 11.66 6.90 -6.04
CA TYR A 242 13.10 6.79 -5.88
C TYR A 242 13.53 5.37 -6.25
N ALA A 243 14.36 5.23 -7.27
CA ALA A 243 14.87 3.97 -7.80
C ALA A 243 16.36 3.78 -7.48
N ARG A 244 16.86 2.54 -7.44
CA ARG A 244 18.26 2.22 -7.10
C ARG A 244 18.76 2.91 -5.84
N VAL A 245 17.97 2.83 -4.78
CA VAL A 245 18.19 3.54 -3.53
C VAL A 245 19.01 2.71 -2.57
N SER A 246 20.07 3.29 -2.00
CA SER A 246 20.84 2.69 -0.90
C SER A 246 20.10 2.84 0.45
N PRO A 247 20.47 2.07 1.49
CA PRO A 247 19.91 2.24 2.83
C PRO A 247 20.06 3.66 3.40
N GLU A 248 21.17 4.32 3.11
CA GLU A 248 21.44 5.69 3.55
C GLU A 248 20.46 6.70 2.89
N HIS A 249 20.22 6.55 1.60
CA HIS A 249 19.22 7.37 0.90
C HIS A 249 17.83 7.27 1.54
N LYS A 250 17.41 6.05 1.94
CA LYS A 250 16.11 5.83 2.60
C LYS A 250 15.99 6.66 3.87
N ILE A 251 17.03 6.68 4.70
CA ILE A 251 17.08 7.46 5.93
C ILE A 251 16.99 8.97 5.63
N ARG A 252 17.75 9.44 4.64
CA ARG A 252 17.79 10.86 4.26
C ARG A 252 16.43 11.33 3.73
N ILE A 253 15.75 10.52 2.89
CA ILE A 253 14.41 10.83 2.40
C ILE A 253 13.41 10.93 3.56
N VAL A 254 13.42 9.97 4.49
CA VAL A 254 12.53 9.99 5.67
C VAL A 254 12.78 11.26 6.51
N ARG A 255 14.04 11.59 6.80
CA ARG A 255 14.39 12.80 7.55
C ARG A 255 13.94 14.07 6.85
N ALA A 256 14.14 14.18 5.54
CA ALA A 256 13.76 15.36 4.77
C ALA A 256 12.23 15.61 4.87
N TRP A 257 11.40 14.57 4.79
CA TRP A 257 9.97 14.68 5.00
C TRP A 257 9.59 15.04 6.44
N GLN A 258 10.28 14.47 7.44
CA GLN A 258 10.06 14.80 8.86
C GLN A 258 10.42 16.25 9.17
N GLN A 259 11.51 16.77 8.61
CA GLN A 259 11.95 18.15 8.78
C GLN A 259 10.98 19.17 8.15
N ARG A 260 10.23 18.76 7.13
CA ARG A 260 9.10 19.52 6.58
C ARG A 260 7.83 19.48 7.45
N GLY A 261 7.87 18.85 8.61
CA GLY A 261 6.75 18.75 9.54
C GLY A 261 5.74 17.63 9.22
N ASN A 262 6.08 16.70 8.33
CA ASN A 262 5.23 15.55 8.01
C ASN A 262 5.46 14.40 9.00
N LEU A 263 4.40 13.63 9.26
CA LEU A 263 4.50 12.31 9.88
C LEU A 263 4.79 11.28 8.79
N VAL A 264 5.86 10.52 8.94
CA VAL A 264 6.33 9.55 7.94
C VAL A 264 6.10 8.13 8.43
N ALA A 265 5.33 7.35 7.67
CA ALA A 265 5.29 5.90 7.78
C ALA A 265 6.23 5.31 6.73
N MET A 266 7.14 4.43 7.15
CA MET A 266 8.09 3.73 6.29
C MET A 266 7.79 2.24 6.30
N THR A 267 7.70 1.62 5.12
CA THR A 267 7.53 0.17 4.99
C THR A 267 8.83 -0.48 4.49
N GLY A 268 9.15 -1.66 4.99
CA GLY A 268 10.32 -2.42 4.54
C GLY A 268 10.25 -3.88 4.98
N ASP A 269 11.05 -4.73 4.34
CA ASP A 269 11.13 -6.17 4.59
C ASP A 269 12.55 -6.65 4.87
N GLY A 270 13.56 -5.90 4.44
CA GLY A 270 14.96 -6.28 4.51
C GLY A 270 15.75 -5.67 5.68
N VAL A 271 16.90 -6.27 5.95
CA VAL A 271 17.90 -5.73 6.89
C VAL A 271 18.30 -4.30 6.52
N ASN A 272 18.36 -4.00 5.23
CA ASN A 272 18.71 -2.70 4.68
C ASN A 272 17.64 -1.61 4.96
N ASP A 273 16.43 -2.01 5.32
CA ASP A 273 15.33 -1.11 5.65
C ASP A 273 15.29 -0.75 7.14
N ALA A 274 15.85 -1.58 8.00
CA ALA A 274 15.75 -1.45 9.44
C ALA A 274 16.16 -0.05 9.97
N PRO A 275 17.25 0.59 9.51
CA PRO A 275 17.58 1.95 9.95
C PRO A 275 16.54 2.99 9.56
N ALA A 276 15.92 2.88 8.36
CA ALA A 276 14.88 3.78 7.90
C ALA A 276 13.55 3.53 8.61
N LEU A 277 13.22 2.25 8.90
CA LEU A 277 12.06 1.87 9.73
C LEU A 277 12.13 2.48 11.12
N LYS A 278 13.31 2.41 11.74
CA LYS A 278 13.55 2.99 13.06
C LYS A 278 13.54 4.53 13.05
N GLN A 279 13.99 5.15 11.95
CA GLN A 279 14.00 6.62 11.79
C GLN A 279 12.60 7.17 11.58
N ALA A 280 11.70 6.46 10.92
CA ALA A 280 10.34 6.90 10.63
C ALA A 280 9.52 7.09 11.91
N ASP A 281 8.48 7.93 11.85
CA ASP A 281 7.53 8.09 12.96
C ASP A 281 6.75 6.78 13.19
N ILE A 282 6.50 6.01 12.11
CA ILE A 282 5.89 4.69 12.16
C ILE A 282 6.67 3.78 11.19
N GLY A 283 7.51 2.90 11.71
CA GLY A 283 8.11 1.82 10.95
C GLY A 283 7.12 0.66 10.81
N VAL A 284 6.97 0.11 9.61
CA VAL A 284 6.07 -1.00 9.29
C VAL A 284 6.85 -2.10 8.60
N ALA A 285 7.00 -3.25 9.25
CA ALA A 285 7.68 -4.42 8.67
C ALA A 285 6.70 -5.41 8.08
N MET A 286 7.14 -6.15 7.06
CA MET A 286 6.42 -7.31 6.55
C MET A 286 6.53 -8.49 7.53
N GLY A 287 5.43 -9.20 7.77
CA GLY A 287 5.37 -10.28 8.75
C GLY A 287 5.75 -11.64 8.19
N ILE A 288 5.43 -11.88 6.91
CA ILE A 288 5.70 -13.14 6.23
C ILE A 288 7.10 -13.10 5.61
N THR A 289 7.37 -12.12 4.73
CA THR A 289 8.63 -11.99 3.99
C THR A 289 9.69 -11.19 4.73
N GLY A 290 9.29 -10.43 5.76
CA GLY A 290 10.21 -9.55 6.50
C GLY A 290 11.22 -10.31 7.34
N THR A 291 12.46 -9.81 7.35
CA THR A 291 13.51 -10.31 8.23
C THR A 291 13.25 -9.94 9.69
N GLU A 292 13.75 -10.75 10.64
CA GLU A 292 13.61 -10.45 12.07
C GLU A 292 14.19 -9.07 12.44
N VAL A 293 15.28 -8.67 11.79
CA VAL A 293 15.89 -7.34 11.99
C VAL A 293 14.95 -6.19 11.58
N ALA A 294 14.20 -6.36 10.49
CA ALA A 294 13.19 -5.39 10.06
C ALA A 294 12.01 -5.35 11.03
N LYS A 295 11.54 -6.53 11.50
CA LYS A 295 10.45 -6.64 12.48
C LYS A 295 10.81 -5.99 13.82
N ASP A 296 12.03 -6.21 14.31
CA ASP A 296 12.52 -5.61 15.56
C ASP A 296 12.68 -4.08 15.47
N ALA A 297 12.99 -3.56 14.29
CA ALA A 297 13.12 -2.13 14.06
C ALA A 297 11.78 -1.41 13.88
N ALA A 298 10.71 -2.13 13.60
CA ALA A 298 9.40 -1.59 13.26
C ALA A 298 8.49 -1.44 14.48
N GLY A 299 7.64 -0.41 14.46
CA GLY A 299 6.57 -0.23 15.44
C GLY A 299 5.29 -1.03 15.10
N MET A 300 5.19 -1.57 13.87
CA MET A 300 4.06 -2.35 13.38
C MET A 300 4.55 -3.47 12.48
N VAL A 301 3.95 -4.65 12.57
CA VAL A 301 4.23 -5.80 11.70
C VAL A 301 2.94 -6.20 10.98
N LEU A 302 3.00 -6.31 9.66
CA LEU A 302 1.87 -6.72 8.80
C LEU A 302 1.81 -8.24 8.68
N ALA A 303 0.79 -8.84 9.24
CA ALA A 303 0.63 -10.30 9.21
C ALA A 303 0.34 -10.87 7.79
N ASP A 304 -0.12 -10.03 6.86
CA ASP A 304 -0.53 -10.40 5.50
C ASP A 304 0.35 -9.79 4.40
N ASP A 305 1.43 -9.11 4.76
CA ASP A 305 2.33 -8.39 3.84
C ASP A 305 1.61 -7.51 2.82
N ASN A 306 0.45 -6.96 3.20
CA ASN A 306 -0.41 -6.22 2.29
C ASN A 306 -0.45 -4.72 2.63
N PHE A 307 -0.05 -3.87 1.68
CA PHE A 307 -0.11 -2.42 1.81
C PHE A 307 -1.53 -1.89 2.14
N ALA A 308 -2.59 -2.55 1.65
CA ALA A 308 -3.97 -2.17 1.95
C ALA A 308 -4.29 -2.27 3.45
N THR A 309 -3.61 -3.13 4.19
CA THR A 309 -3.76 -3.26 5.65
C THR A 309 -3.22 -2.05 6.39
N ILE A 310 -2.18 -1.38 5.86
CA ILE A 310 -1.70 -0.10 6.41
C ILE A 310 -2.80 0.97 6.31
N VAL A 311 -3.48 1.04 5.17
CA VAL A 311 -4.58 1.99 4.96
C VAL A 311 -5.72 1.74 5.94
N LYS A 312 -6.06 0.47 6.18
CA LYS A 312 -7.04 0.08 7.21
C LYS A 312 -6.58 0.49 8.62
N ALA A 313 -5.29 0.32 8.93
CA ALA A 313 -4.72 0.74 10.21
C ALA A 313 -4.81 2.26 10.40
N VAL A 314 -4.51 3.05 9.36
CA VAL A 314 -4.68 4.52 9.40
C VAL A 314 -6.14 4.89 9.62
N LYS A 315 -7.08 4.26 8.92
CA LYS A 315 -8.51 4.48 9.09
C LYS A 315 -8.95 4.17 10.52
N ASN A 316 -8.52 3.04 11.07
CA ASN A 316 -8.81 2.64 12.45
C ASN A 316 -8.24 3.65 13.45
N GLY A 317 -6.99 4.05 13.29
CA GLY A 317 -6.36 5.06 14.15
C GLY A 317 -7.07 6.40 14.13
N ARG A 318 -7.52 6.87 12.96
CA ARG A 318 -8.33 8.10 12.83
C ARG A 318 -9.69 7.98 13.54
N ASN A 319 -10.37 6.83 13.42
CA ASN A 319 -11.63 6.58 14.12
C ASN A 319 -11.45 6.54 15.63
N VAL A 320 -10.43 5.81 16.13
CA VAL A 320 -10.11 5.76 17.57
C VAL A 320 -9.85 7.17 18.10
N TYR A 321 -9.06 7.97 17.39
CA TYR A 321 -8.80 9.35 17.79
C TYR A 321 -10.09 10.21 17.81
N ALA A 322 -10.95 10.08 16.81
CA ALA A 322 -12.21 10.79 16.76
C ALA A 322 -13.11 10.41 17.95
N ASN A 323 -13.16 9.13 18.30
CA ASN A 323 -13.93 8.64 19.43
C ASN A 323 -13.38 9.14 20.78
N ILE A 324 -12.05 9.14 20.95
CA ILE A 324 -11.39 9.74 22.12
C ILE A 324 -11.76 11.22 22.24
N LYS A 325 -11.67 11.97 21.13
CA LYS A 325 -12.00 13.41 21.11
C LYS A 325 -13.45 13.66 21.50
N ARG A 326 -14.40 12.84 21.03
CA ARG A 326 -15.83 12.92 21.40
C ARG A 326 -16.05 12.64 22.88
N ALA A 327 -15.42 11.60 23.43
CA ALA A 327 -15.51 11.28 24.87
C ALA A 327 -14.93 12.40 25.73
N VAL A 328 -13.78 12.97 25.34
CA VAL A 328 -13.14 14.12 26.01
C VAL A 328 -14.08 15.36 25.95
N GLN A 329 -14.70 15.63 24.79
CA GLN A 329 -15.67 16.73 24.63
C GLN A 329 -16.84 16.57 25.58
N PHE A 330 -17.44 15.38 25.64
CA PHE A 330 -18.55 15.05 26.51
C PHE A 330 -18.22 15.29 28.02
N LEU A 331 -17.05 14.76 28.45
CA LEU A 331 -16.63 14.89 29.85
C LEU A 331 -16.31 16.33 30.23
N LEU A 332 -15.55 17.05 29.38
CA LEU A 332 -15.16 18.42 29.67
C LEU A 332 -16.34 19.39 29.67
N SER A 333 -17.25 19.28 28.69
CA SER A 333 -18.43 20.17 28.64
C SER A 333 -19.36 19.95 29.83
N GLY A 334 -19.57 18.71 30.25
CA GLY A 334 -20.35 18.40 31.43
C GLY A 334 -19.72 18.90 32.73
N ASN A 335 -18.40 18.75 32.90
CA ASN A 335 -17.70 19.28 34.07
C ASN A 335 -17.69 20.81 34.10
N THR A 336 -17.52 21.46 32.94
CA THR A 336 -17.66 22.92 32.81
C THR A 336 -19.01 23.38 33.24
N ALA A 337 -20.10 22.71 32.87
CA ALA A 337 -21.45 23.02 33.29
C ALA A 337 -21.62 22.95 34.83
N GLY A 338 -21.10 21.90 35.46
CA GLY A 338 -21.13 21.76 36.93
C GLY A 338 -20.36 22.87 37.62
N ILE A 339 -19.13 23.18 37.15
CA ILE A 339 -18.32 24.27 37.71
C ILE A 339 -19.02 25.63 37.58
N LEU A 340 -19.55 25.96 36.40
CA LEU A 340 -20.27 27.21 36.16
C LEU A 340 -21.51 27.33 37.06
N THR A 341 -22.26 26.24 37.25
CA THR A 341 -23.44 26.22 38.09
C THR A 341 -23.09 26.49 39.56
N VAL A 342 -22.06 25.82 40.10
CA VAL A 342 -21.60 26.02 41.48
C VAL A 342 -21.04 27.43 41.68
N LEU A 343 -20.21 27.90 40.75
CA LEU A 343 -19.62 29.23 40.78
C LEU A 343 -20.70 30.32 40.77
N TYR A 344 -21.68 30.18 39.88
CA TYR A 344 -22.81 31.12 39.81
C TYR A 344 -23.62 31.16 41.13
N ALA A 345 -23.97 29.98 41.66
CA ALA A 345 -24.70 29.90 42.92
C ALA A 345 -23.91 30.54 44.09
N SER A 346 -22.61 30.30 44.13
CA SER A 346 -21.74 30.89 45.17
C SER A 346 -21.63 32.42 45.06
N LEU A 347 -21.49 32.96 43.84
CA LEU A 347 -21.41 34.41 43.60
C LEU A 347 -22.73 35.13 43.94
N MET A 348 -23.87 34.47 43.75
CA MET A 348 -25.18 35.00 44.01
C MET A 348 -25.68 34.75 45.45
N GLY A 349 -24.84 34.14 46.32
CA GLY A 349 -25.19 33.82 47.69
C GLY A 349 -26.32 32.80 47.81
N LEU A 350 -26.53 31.94 46.81
CA LEU A 350 -27.57 30.92 46.78
C LEU A 350 -27.13 29.67 47.58
N PRO A 351 -28.07 28.83 48.02
CA PRO A 351 -27.74 27.53 48.58
C PRO A 351 -26.92 26.68 47.62
N VAL A 352 -26.09 25.74 48.14
CA VAL A 352 -25.27 24.85 47.34
C VAL A 352 -26.15 24.00 46.42
N PRO A 353 -25.95 24.04 45.08
CA PRO A 353 -26.82 23.35 44.12
C PRO A 353 -26.62 21.83 44.08
N PHE A 354 -25.44 21.33 44.49
CA PHE A 354 -25.12 19.91 44.46
C PHE A 354 -24.48 19.45 45.77
N SER A 355 -24.95 18.36 46.33
CA SER A 355 -24.24 17.64 47.41
C SER A 355 -23.08 16.82 46.87
N ALA A 356 -22.16 16.42 47.76
CA ALA A 356 -21.05 15.55 47.37
C ALA A 356 -21.49 14.22 46.74
N VAL A 357 -22.61 13.65 47.24
CA VAL A 357 -23.20 12.41 46.71
C VAL A 357 -23.74 12.61 45.30
N HIS A 358 -24.31 13.78 44.97
CA HIS A 358 -24.76 14.09 43.60
C HIS A 358 -23.57 14.12 42.63
N LEU A 359 -22.46 14.74 43.01
CA LEU A 359 -21.25 14.80 42.17
C LEU A 359 -20.64 13.43 42.00
N LEU A 360 -20.62 12.60 43.04
CA LEU A 360 -20.14 11.21 42.93
C LEU A 360 -20.99 10.39 41.97
N PHE A 361 -22.31 10.48 42.06
CA PHE A 361 -23.26 9.81 41.18
C PHE A 361 -23.05 10.22 39.72
N ILE A 362 -22.91 11.52 39.47
CA ILE A 362 -22.66 12.06 38.12
C ILE A 362 -21.38 11.46 37.53
N ASN A 363 -20.29 11.56 38.28
CA ASN A 363 -18.97 11.09 37.77
C ASN A 363 -18.93 9.56 37.56
N LEU A 364 -19.54 8.79 38.47
CA LEU A 364 -19.46 7.34 38.41
C LEU A 364 -20.44 6.73 37.42
N LEU A 365 -21.68 7.23 37.35
CA LEU A 365 -22.75 6.62 36.55
C LEU A 365 -23.05 7.40 35.28
N THR A 366 -23.33 8.70 35.41
CA THR A 366 -23.82 9.53 34.31
C THR A 366 -22.74 9.86 33.31
N ASP A 367 -21.47 9.94 33.74
CA ASP A 367 -20.32 10.26 32.86
C ASP A 367 -19.65 9.03 32.30
N SER A 368 -19.41 8.02 33.14
CA SER A 368 -18.59 6.87 32.74
C SER A 368 -19.23 6.05 31.63
N LEU A 369 -20.53 5.73 31.75
CA LEU A 369 -21.19 4.86 30.74
C LEU A 369 -21.31 5.52 29.38
N PRO A 370 -21.76 6.78 29.21
CA PRO A 370 -21.78 7.44 27.92
C PRO A 370 -20.38 7.67 27.34
N ALA A 371 -19.37 7.99 28.18
CA ALA A 371 -18.00 8.17 27.72
C ALA A 371 -17.43 6.87 27.13
N ILE A 372 -17.68 5.71 27.76
CA ILE A 372 -17.32 4.40 27.22
C ILE A 372 -18.07 4.13 25.92
N ALA A 373 -19.39 4.41 25.88
CA ALA A 373 -20.18 4.21 24.65
C ALA A 373 -19.65 5.04 23.48
N LEU A 374 -19.27 6.32 23.70
CA LEU A 374 -18.67 7.19 22.71
C LEU A 374 -17.28 6.67 22.25
N GLY A 375 -16.52 6.07 23.18
CA GLY A 375 -15.23 5.43 22.87
C GLY A 375 -15.36 4.19 21.97
N LEU A 376 -16.50 3.50 22.04
CA LEU A 376 -16.80 2.28 21.29
C LEU A 376 -17.67 2.51 20.04
N GLU A 377 -17.90 3.76 19.64
CA GLU A 377 -18.67 4.06 18.43
C GLU A 377 -18.08 3.36 17.20
N PRO A 378 -18.95 2.80 16.32
CA PRO A 378 -18.50 2.12 15.11
C PRO A 378 -17.66 3.01 14.20
N HIS A 379 -16.70 2.41 13.54
CA HIS A 379 -15.83 3.08 12.60
C HIS A 379 -16.59 3.54 11.35
N THR A 380 -16.31 4.75 10.89
CA THR A 380 -16.89 5.36 9.69
C THR A 380 -15.83 5.60 8.63
N ASP A 381 -16.26 5.67 7.35
CA ASP A 381 -15.37 6.02 6.24
C ASP A 381 -15.13 7.53 6.12
N GLU A 382 -15.89 8.33 6.85
CA GLU A 382 -15.83 9.80 6.79
C GLU A 382 -14.45 10.34 7.21
N VAL A 383 -13.80 9.69 8.18
CA VAL A 383 -12.46 10.07 8.66
C VAL A 383 -11.38 10.02 7.57
N MET A 384 -11.60 9.25 6.51
CA MET A 384 -10.67 9.15 5.37
C MET A 384 -10.87 10.28 4.33
N ARG A 385 -11.84 11.15 4.53
CA ARG A 385 -12.03 12.38 3.74
C ARG A 385 -11.39 13.60 4.39
N GLU A 386 -10.99 13.47 5.66
CA GLU A 386 -10.34 14.54 6.39
C GLU A 386 -8.85 14.62 6.02
N LYS A 387 -8.31 15.85 6.00
CA LYS A 387 -6.88 16.07 5.81
C LYS A 387 -6.10 15.54 7.01
N PRO A 388 -4.85 15.10 6.81
CA PRO A 388 -3.95 14.76 7.90
C PRO A 388 -3.78 15.95 8.85
N ARG A 389 -3.73 15.67 10.15
CA ARG A 389 -3.52 16.70 11.16
C ARG A 389 -2.05 17.13 11.19
N PRO A 390 -1.77 18.41 11.44
CA PRO A 390 -0.41 18.86 11.72
C PRO A 390 0.23 18.09 12.88
N ARG A 391 1.54 17.83 12.80
CA ARG A 391 2.28 17.06 13.82
C ARG A 391 2.12 17.62 15.24
N ASN A 392 2.07 18.95 15.36
CA ASN A 392 2.02 19.65 16.64
C ASN A 392 0.59 19.95 17.12
N GLU A 393 -0.45 19.43 16.45
CA GLU A 393 -1.83 19.68 16.85
C GLU A 393 -2.26 18.74 17.99
N GLY A 394 -2.47 19.29 19.16
CA GLY A 394 -3.02 18.57 20.31
C GLY A 394 -4.53 18.35 20.21
N ILE A 395 -5.10 17.59 21.15
CA ILE A 395 -6.56 17.35 21.24
C ILE A 395 -7.30 18.66 21.58
N LEU A 396 -6.74 19.47 22.48
CA LEU A 396 -7.35 20.71 23.02
C LEU A 396 -7.00 21.90 22.11
N THR A 397 -7.59 21.94 20.93
CA THR A 397 -7.47 23.10 20.04
C THR A 397 -8.39 24.25 20.49
N LYS A 398 -8.08 25.50 20.10
CA LYS A 398 -8.90 26.66 20.42
C LYS A 398 -10.38 26.49 19.99
N PRO A 399 -10.69 26.03 18.76
CA PRO A 399 -12.09 25.77 18.37
C PRO A 399 -12.75 24.69 19.23
N PHE A 400 -12.02 23.64 19.60
CA PHE A 400 -12.52 22.57 20.46
C PHE A 400 -12.87 23.09 21.86
N LEU A 401 -11.99 23.86 22.49
CA LEU A 401 -12.25 24.46 23.81
C LEU A 401 -13.40 25.44 23.77
N LEU A 402 -13.56 26.19 22.68
CA LEU A 402 -14.74 27.08 22.53
C LEU A 402 -16.03 26.29 22.43
N SER A 403 -16.08 25.20 21.70
CA SER A 403 -17.24 24.31 21.62
C SER A 403 -17.57 23.74 23.00
N VAL A 404 -16.58 23.20 23.72
CA VAL A 404 -16.74 22.68 25.09
C VAL A 404 -17.31 23.75 26.03
N GLY A 405 -16.75 24.98 25.93
CA GLY A 405 -17.24 26.12 26.77
C GLY A 405 -18.68 26.50 26.47
N MET A 406 -19.06 26.58 25.19
CA MET A 406 -20.42 26.91 24.77
C MET A 406 -21.42 25.82 25.17
N GLU A 407 -21.08 24.56 24.95
CA GLU A 407 -21.92 23.41 25.37
C GLU A 407 -22.11 23.38 26.89
N GLY A 408 -21.02 23.57 27.65
CA GLY A 408 -21.04 23.67 29.10
C GLY A 408 -21.90 24.83 29.60
N LEU A 409 -21.83 26.00 28.93
CA LEU A 409 -22.64 27.16 29.26
C LEU A 409 -24.17 26.92 29.07
N VAL A 410 -24.53 26.27 27.96
CA VAL A 410 -25.93 25.92 27.68
C VAL A 410 -26.48 24.96 28.75
N ILE A 411 -25.73 23.93 29.10
CA ILE A 411 -26.11 22.97 30.14
C ILE A 411 -26.20 23.66 31.53
N ALA A 412 -25.22 24.54 31.83
CA ALA A 412 -25.24 25.32 33.07
C ALA A 412 -26.46 26.22 33.15
N ALA A 413 -26.79 26.94 32.07
CA ALA A 413 -27.97 27.81 32.03
C ALA A 413 -29.27 27.03 32.29
N ALA A 414 -29.44 25.87 31.65
CA ALA A 414 -30.59 25.00 31.90
C ALA A 414 -30.65 24.52 33.37
N THR A 415 -29.51 24.13 33.93
CA THR A 415 -29.38 23.65 35.31
C THR A 415 -29.68 24.76 36.33
N ILE A 416 -29.15 25.98 36.13
CA ILE A 416 -29.39 27.13 36.97
C ILE A 416 -30.86 27.52 36.91
N THR A 417 -31.48 27.52 35.74
CA THR A 417 -32.92 27.80 35.59
C THR A 417 -33.74 26.78 36.38
N ALA A 418 -33.47 25.51 36.29
CA ALA A 418 -34.13 24.47 37.05
C ALA A 418 -33.92 24.63 38.57
N PHE A 419 -32.70 25.02 38.97
CA PHE A 419 -32.37 25.31 40.35
C PHE A 419 -33.26 26.44 40.94
N TYR A 420 -33.40 27.58 40.22
CA TYR A 420 -34.27 28.70 40.64
C TYR A 420 -35.73 28.30 40.73
N LEU A 421 -36.23 27.56 39.76
CA LEU A 421 -37.59 27.04 39.79
C LEU A 421 -37.80 26.15 41.02
N GLY A 422 -36.86 25.26 41.30
CA GLY A 422 -36.92 24.39 42.47
C GLY A 422 -36.89 25.17 43.79
N LEU A 423 -36.06 26.20 43.90
CA LEU A 423 -36.00 27.08 45.06
C LEU A 423 -37.33 27.76 45.28
N SER A 424 -38.06 28.22 44.26
CA SER A 424 -39.35 28.90 44.33
C SER A 424 -40.49 27.96 44.68
N TYR A 425 -40.43 26.67 44.33
CA TYR A 425 -41.49 25.70 44.60
C TYR A 425 -41.38 24.99 45.95
N GLY A 426 -40.15 24.66 46.39
CA GLY A 426 -40.00 23.80 47.58
C GLY A 426 -38.71 24.04 48.37
N GLY A 427 -38.09 25.23 48.23
CA GLY A 427 -36.89 25.60 48.95
C GLY A 427 -35.64 24.86 48.50
N ALA A 428 -34.59 24.85 49.33
CA ALA A 428 -33.28 24.38 48.99
C ALA A 428 -33.24 22.90 48.54
N ALA A 429 -34.02 22.04 49.20
CA ALA A 429 -34.01 20.59 48.83
C ALA A 429 -34.62 20.33 47.43
N ALA A 430 -35.73 21.03 47.12
CA ALA A 430 -36.34 20.93 45.79
C ALA A 430 -35.40 21.52 44.71
N GLY A 431 -34.76 22.68 45.03
CA GLY A 431 -33.76 23.28 44.16
C GLY A 431 -32.60 22.32 43.81
N GLN A 432 -32.01 21.69 44.82
CA GLN A 432 -30.94 20.69 44.63
C GLN A 432 -31.40 19.50 43.78
N THR A 433 -32.58 18.96 44.03
CA THR A 433 -33.14 17.83 43.28
C THR A 433 -33.34 18.20 41.80
N MET A 434 -33.94 19.37 41.53
CA MET A 434 -34.21 19.85 40.18
C MET A 434 -32.92 20.15 39.45
N ALA A 435 -31.93 20.79 40.07
CA ALA A 435 -30.60 21.03 39.49
C ALA A 435 -29.89 19.73 39.14
N PHE A 436 -29.86 18.78 40.09
CA PHE A 436 -29.24 17.48 39.88
C PHE A 436 -29.86 16.69 38.71
N SER A 437 -31.21 16.58 38.74
CA SER A 437 -31.94 15.85 37.68
C SER A 437 -31.76 16.49 36.32
N THR A 438 -31.79 17.84 36.23
CA THR A 438 -31.59 18.57 34.99
C THR A 438 -30.18 18.39 34.47
N LEU A 439 -29.15 18.47 35.33
CA LEU A 439 -27.78 18.26 34.95
C LEU A 439 -27.56 16.83 34.40
N CYS A 440 -28.06 15.80 35.09
CA CYS A 440 -27.96 14.41 34.64
C CYS A 440 -28.64 14.19 33.29
N LEU A 441 -29.88 14.65 33.12
CA LEU A 441 -30.63 14.48 31.86
C LEU A 441 -29.96 15.25 30.72
N SER A 442 -29.58 16.52 30.95
CA SER A 442 -28.90 17.33 29.95
C SER A 442 -27.58 16.67 29.47
N ARG A 443 -26.81 16.06 30.38
CA ARG A 443 -25.58 15.32 30.03
C ARG A 443 -25.89 14.09 29.21
N LEU A 444 -26.89 13.31 29.56
CA LEU A 444 -27.30 12.15 28.75
C LEU A 444 -27.70 12.54 27.33
N PHE A 445 -28.53 13.59 27.17
CA PHE A 445 -28.87 14.12 25.85
C PHE A 445 -27.65 14.67 25.12
N HIS A 446 -26.74 15.34 25.83
CA HIS A 446 -25.50 15.85 25.25
C HIS A 446 -24.61 14.74 24.75
N GLY A 447 -24.57 13.56 25.39
CA GLY A 447 -23.86 12.38 24.88
C GLY A 447 -24.28 12.01 23.45
N PHE A 448 -25.57 12.10 23.12
CA PHE A 448 -26.04 11.89 21.74
C PHE A 448 -25.58 13.00 20.80
N SER A 449 -25.48 14.25 21.26
CA SER A 449 -24.94 15.36 20.44
C SER A 449 -23.47 15.20 20.16
N CYS A 450 -22.67 14.64 21.07
CA CYS A 450 -21.25 14.36 20.88
C CYS A 450 -20.97 13.19 19.90
N LYS A 451 -22.00 12.37 19.61
CA LYS A 451 -21.84 11.23 18.69
C LYS A 451 -21.47 11.63 17.27
N SER A 452 -21.95 12.78 16.79
CA SER A 452 -21.73 13.25 15.42
C SER A 452 -21.58 14.77 15.39
N GLN A 453 -20.77 15.27 14.43
CA GLN A 453 -20.70 16.71 14.14
C GLN A 453 -21.90 17.20 13.32
N HIS A 454 -22.72 16.30 12.81
CA HIS A 454 -23.95 16.60 12.08
C HIS A 454 -25.19 16.36 12.95
N PRO A 455 -26.32 17.06 12.71
CA PRO A 455 -27.54 16.87 13.49
C PRO A 455 -28.00 15.40 13.50
N VAL A 456 -27.87 14.73 14.64
CA VAL A 456 -28.12 13.27 14.76
C VAL A 456 -29.62 12.96 14.65
N LEU A 457 -30.47 13.81 15.21
CA LEU A 457 -31.92 13.62 15.22
C LEU A 457 -32.60 13.65 13.85
N LEU A 458 -31.92 14.21 12.82
CA LEU A 458 -32.42 14.31 11.45
C LEU A 458 -31.91 13.21 10.53
N THR A 459 -31.11 12.30 11.01
CA THR A 459 -30.51 11.23 10.16
C THR A 459 -31.24 9.89 10.35
N ARG A 460 -31.53 9.20 9.23
CA ARG A 460 -32.15 7.86 9.23
C ARG A 460 -31.39 6.79 10.03
N LYS A 461 -30.13 7.03 10.35
CA LYS A 461 -29.27 6.12 11.13
C LYS A 461 -29.49 6.23 12.64
N PHE A 462 -30.30 7.19 13.11
CA PHE A 462 -30.60 7.35 14.54
C PHE A 462 -31.72 6.42 14.99
N TRP A 463 -32.63 6.10 14.11
CA TRP A 463 -33.77 5.19 14.31
C TRP A 463 -33.42 3.81 13.72
#